data_ed9774dc1661cab12ce1e640a19dd2d7
#
_entry.id   ed9774dc1661cab12ce1e640a19dd2d7
#
_cell.length_a   1.000
_cell.length_b   1.000
_cell.length_c   1.000
_cell.angle_alpha   90.00
_cell.angle_beta   90.00
_cell.angle_gamma   90.00
#
_symmetry.space_group_name_H-M   'P 1'
#
loop_
_entity.id
_entity.type
_entity.pdbx_description
1 polymer ?
#
loop_
_entity_poly.entity_id
_entity_poly.type
_entity_poly.pdbx_seq_one_letter_code
_entity_poly.pdbx_strand_id
1 'polypeptide(L)'
;MDMLQPRQPNELSQMRYLTMKRTDEWLNEISGIVASRGADYGSAATNHRRISELWSGYLDTYISPEQASMCMLLVKVSRLSETPHHEDSLKDIIGYACVYRKIMAELHDNTEQD
;
A
#
# COMPACT_ATOMS: atom_id res chain seq x y z
N MET A 1 -1.15 24.76 -25.09
CA MET A 1 -0.62 24.50 -23.76
C MET A 1 -0.63 22.99 -23.52
N ASP A 2 0.56 22.40 -23.44
CA ASP A 2 0.72 20.95 -23.50
C ASP A 2 0.76 20.32 -22.11
N MET A 3 -0.36 20.43 -21.38
CA MET A 3 -0.47 19.83 -20.04
C MET A 3 -0.43 18.30 -20.07
N LEU A 4 -0.64 17.69 -21.25
CA LEU A 4 -0.64 16.25 -21.43
C LEU A 4 0.69 15.67 -21.89
N GLN A 5 1.66 16.51 -22.22
CA GLN A 5 2.98 16.02 -22.60
C GLN A 5 3.86 15.81 -21.37
N PRO A 6 4.53 14.66 -21.27
CA PRO A 6 5.46 14.44 -20.18
C PRO A 6 6.60 15.46 -20.23
N ARG A 7 7.02 15.95 -19.08
CA ARG A 7 8.19 16.82 -19.01
C ARG A 7 9.42 16.04 -19.45
N GLN A 8 10.27 16.67 -20.22
CA GLN A 8 11.56 16.09 -20.55
C GLN A 8 12.38 15.97 -19.27
N PRO A 9 12.98 14.80 -19.01
CA PRO A 9 13.81 14.64 -17.83
C PRO A 9 15.07 15.51 -17.92
N ASN A 10 15.40 16.22 -16.84
CA ASN A 10 16.67 16.93 -16.73
C ASN A 10 17.77 15.93 -16.33
N GLU A 11 19.01 16.40 -16.23
CA GLU A 11 20.15 15.56 -15.88
C GLU A 11 20.00 14.88 -14.52
N LEU A 12 19.47 15.60 -13.52
CA LEU A 12 19.25 15.03 -12.19
C LEU A 12 18.19 13.91 -12.22
N SER A 13 17.12 14.10 -12.99
CA SER A 13 16.10 13.06 -13.17
C SER A 13 16.68 11.83 -13.86
N GLN A 14 17.51 12.04 -14.88
CA GLN A 14 18.18 10.94 -15.59
C GLN A 14 19.14 10.19 -14.67
N MET A 15 19.89 10.90 -13.83
CA MET A 15 20.79 10.28 -12.85
C MET A 15 20.00 9.44 -11.84
N ARG A 16 18.84 9.91 -11.39
CA ARG A 16 17.97 9.13 -10.50
C ARG A 16 17.51 7.84 -11.17
N TYR A 17 17.11 7.89 -12.44
CA TYR A 17 16.73 6.69 -13.19
C TYR A 17 17.88 5.69 -13.28
N LEU A 18 19.10 6.15 -13.52
CA LEU A 18 20.28 5.29 -13.62
C LEU A 18 20.63 4.61 -12.30
N THR A 19 20.27 5.23 -11.17
CA THR A 19 20.56 4.70 -9.83
C THR A 19 19.39 3.98 -9.19
N MET A 20 18.22 4.01 -9.82
CA MET A 20 17.05 3.31 -9.32
C MET A 20 17.25 1.80 -9.37
N LYS A 21 16.74 1.12 -8.35
CA LYS A 21 16.71 -0.34 -8.34
C LYS A 21 15.86 -0.86 -9.47
N ARG A 22 16.21 -2.03 -9.98
CA ARG A 22 15.35 -2.75 -10.94
C ARG A 22 14.03 -3.08 -10.25
N THR A 23 12.99 -3.21 -11.07
CA THR A 23 11.63 -3.49 -10.57
C THR A 23 11.59 -4.75 -9.71
N ASP A 24 12.25 -5.83 -10.14
CA ASP A 24 12.26 -7.07 -9.37
C ASP A 24 12.94 -6.91 -8.00
N GLU A 25 14.05 -6.19 -7.94
CA GLU A 25 14.74 -5.89 -6.68
C GLU A 25 13.87 -5.05 -5.76
N TRP A 26 13.22 -4.04 -6.32
CA TRP A 26 12.34 -3.15 -5.59
C TRP A 26 11.11 -3.89 -5.02
N LEU A 27 10.50 -4.76 -5.82
CA LEU A 27 9.38 -5.57 -5.37
C LEU A 27 9.79 -6.57 -4.29
N ASN A 28 11.00 -7.15 -4.39
CA ASN A 28 11.53 -8.04 -3.36
C ASN A 28 11.75 -7.30 -2.03
N GLU A 29 12.21 -6.06 -2.09
CA GLU A 29 12.35 -5.22 -0.90
C GLU A 29 11.00 -5.00 -0.22
N ILE A 30 9.96 -4.68 -1.00
CA ILE A 30 8.60 -4.49 -0.49
C ILE A 30 8.06 -5.77 0.13
N SER A 31 8.29 -6.90 -0.52
CA SER A 31 7.90 -8.21 0.00
C SER A 31 8.51 -8.47 1.38
N GLY A 32 9.78 -8.13 1.56
CA GLY A 32 10.46 -8.23 2.85
C GLY A 32 9.86 -7.34 3.92
N ILE A 33 9.50 -6.12 3.57
CA ILE A 33 8.85 -5.17 4.49
C ILE A 33 7.48 -5.71 4.94
N VAL A 34 6.66 -6.19 4.01
CA VAL A 34 5.34 -6.76 4.32
C VAL A 34 5.48 -7.96 5.25
N ALA A 35 6.42 -8.86 4.99
CA ALA A 35 6.68 -10.03 5.82
C ALA A 35 7.14 -9.62 7.23
N SER A 36 8.03 -8.65 7.34
CA SER A 36 8.54 -8.14 8.62
C SER A 36 7.43 -7.54 9.48
N ARG A 37 6.54 -6.74 8.87
CA ARG A 37 5.40 -6.16 9.58
C ARG A 37 4.43 -7.24 10.07
N GLY A 38 4.21 -8.29 9.28
CA GLY A 38 3.39 -9.42 9.69
C GLY A 38 3.94 -10.13 10.92
N ALA A 39 5.25 -10.24 11.03
CA ALA A 39 5.90 -10.82 12.21
C ALA A 39 5.69 -9.97 13.46
N ASP A 40 5.70 -8.62 13.31
CA ASP A 40 5.58 -7.69 14.44
C ASP A 40 4.13 -7.49 14.90
N TYR A 41 3.17 -7.45 13.98
CA TYR A 41 1.78 -7.04 14.28
C TYR A 41 0.77 -8.17 14.14
N GLY A 42 1.22 -9.40 13.85
CA GLY A 42 0.34 -10.52 13.58
C GLY A 42 -0.15 -10.51 12.13
N SER A 43 -1.16 -11.32 11.82
CA SER A 43 -1.67 -11.40 10.46
C SER A 43 -2.27 -10.06 10.01
N ALA A 44 -2.14 -9.78 8.73
CA ALA A 44 -2.71 -8.58 8.13
C ALA A 44 -4.23 -8.52 8.34
N ALA A 45 -4.92 -9.67 8.22
CA ALA A 45 -6.37 -9.73 8.41
C ALA A 45 -6.74 -9.38 9.87
N THR A 46 -6.03 -9.93 10.86
CA THR A 46 -6.29 -9.66 12.27
C THR A 46 -6.08 -8.19 12.60
N ASN A 47 -4.97 -7.61 12.14
CA ASN A 47 -4.67 -6.20 12.40
C ASN A 47 -5.70 -5.28 11.75
N HIS A 48 -6.07 -5.54 10.51
CA HIS A 48 -7.04 -4.69 9.79
C HIS A 48 -8.46 -4.91 10.29
N ARG A 49 -8.78 -6.08 10.84
CA ARG A 49 -10.06 -6.29 11.55
C ARG A 49 -10.15 -5.35 12.75
N ARG A 50 -9.09 -5.24 13.55
CA ARG A 50 -9.07 -4.30 14.68
C ARG A 50 -9.22 -2.86 14.22
N ILE A 51 -8.48 -2.47 13.18
CA ILE A 51 -8.56 -1.12 12.61
C ILE A 51 -9.98 -0.84 12.13
N SER A 52 -10.58 -1.77 11.40
CA SER A 52 -11.93 -1.60 10.87
C SER A 52 -12.97 -1.49 11.98
N GLU A 53 -12.84 -2.24 13.05
CA GLU A 53 -13.72 -2.16 14.21
C GLU A 53 -13.61 -0.80 14.91
N LEU A 54 -12.39 -0.32 15.11
CA LEU A 54 -12.16 0.99 15.72
C LEU A 54 -12.72 2.12 14.84
N TRP A 55 -12.47 2.06 13.54
CA TRP A 55 -12.99 3.07 12.61
C TRP A 55 -14.51 3.01 12.50
N SER A 56 -15.08 1.81 12.47
CA SER A 56 -16.53 1.63 12.43
C SER A 56 -17.20 2.24 13.65
N GLY A 57 -16.60 2.05 14.83
CA GLY A 57 -17.11 2.65 16.06
C GLY A 57 -16.99 4.15 16.09
N TYR A 58 -15.84 4.69 15.67
CA TYR A 58 -15.61 6.13 15.66
C TYR A 58 -16.52 6.86 14.66
N LEU A 59 -16.68 6.30 13.46
CA LEU A 59 -17.46 6.92 12.39
C LEU A 59 -18.94 6.56 12.43
N ASP A 60 -19.32 5.66 13.34
CA ASP A 60 -20.71 5.16 13.46
C ASP A 60 -21.25 4.62 12.14
N THR A 61 -20.42 3.88 11.41
CA THR A 61 -20.78 3.21 10.16
C THR A 61 -19.88 2.00 9.96
N TYR A 62 -20.34 1.02 9.21
CA TYR A 62 -19.54 -0.18 8.99
C TYR A 62 -18.41 0.09 8.02
N ILE A 63 -17.19 -0.20 8.44
CA ILE A 63 -15.98 -0.17 7.63
C ILE A 63 -15.40 -1.59 7.64
N SER A 64 -15.27 -2.22 6.48
CA SER A 64 -14.68 -3.56 6.39
C SER A 64 -13.14 -3.50 6.52
N PRO A 65 -12.48 -4.62 6.86
CA PRO A 65 -11.02 -4.68 6.84
C PRO A 65 -10.42 -4.32 5.49
N GLU A 66 -11.05 -4.73 4.38
CA GLU A 66 -10.61 -4.38 3.02
C GLU A 66 -10.71 -2.87 2.79
N GLN A 67 -11.82 -2.26 3.23
CA GLN A 67 -11.98 -0.81 3.14
C GLN A 67 -10.93 -0.07 3.96
N ALA A 68 -10.60 -0.57 5.14
CA ALA A 68 -9.55 0.01 5.98
C ALA A 68 -8.21 -0.01 5.27
N SER A 69 -7.85 -1.13 4.65
CA SER A 69 -6.60 -1.25 3.88
C SER A 69 -6.58 -0.29 2.69
N MET A 70 -7.70 -0.18 1.97
CA MET A 70 -7.81 0.75 0.84
C MET A 70 -7.67 2.21 1.29
N CYS A 71 -8.27 2.57 2.41
CA CYS A 71 -8.15 3.92 2.96
C CYS A 71 -6.70 4.25 3.34
N MET A 72 -5.97 3.29 3.90
CA MET A 72 -4.55 3.48 4.20
C MET A 72 -3.73 3.67 2.93
N LEU A 73 -4.04 2.93 1.87
CA LEU A 73 -3.43 3.11 0.56
C LEU A 73 -3.67 4.53 0.04
N LEU A 74 -4.91 5.02 0.15
CA LEU A 74 -5.27 6.36 -0.31
C LEU A 74 -4.56 7.46 0.48
N VAL A 75 -4.26 7.26 1.76
CA VAL A 75 -3.43 8.19 2.54
C VAL A 75 -2.05 8.32 1.87
N LYS A 76 -1.48 7.22 1.41
CA LYS A 76 -0.17 7.23 0.74
C LYS A 76 -0.24 7.90 -0.64
N VAL A 77 -1.34 7.70 -1.36
CA VAL A 77 -1.59 8.42 -2.61
C VAL A 77 -1.64 9.94 -2.36
N SER A 78 -2.31 10.37 -1.30
CA SER A 78 -2.37 11.78 -0.91
C SER A 78 -0.98 12.38 -0.69
N ARG A 79 -0.07 11.62 -0.08
CA ARG A 79 1.32 12.07 0.13
C ARG A 79 2.06 12.33 -1.18
N LEU A 80 1.77 11.55 -2.21
CA LEU A 80 2.38 11.76 -3.53
C LEU A 80 1.93 13.04 -4.18
N SER A 81 0.74 13.58 -3.84
CA SER A 81 0.29 14.88 -4.34
C SER A 81 1.20 16.00 -3.85
N GLU A 82 1.69 15.92 -2.62
CA GLU A 82 2.61 16.90 -2.04
C GLU A 82 4.06 16.60 -2.42
N THR A 83 4.45 15.34 -2.41
CA THR A 83 5.83 14.91 -2.67
C THR A 83 5.83 13.83 -3.76
N PRO A 84 5.78 14.22 -5.06
CA PRO A 84 5.58 13.26 -6.17
C PRO A 84 6.68 12.20 -6.32
N HIS A 85 7.85 12.45 -5.79
CA HIS A 85 8.99 11.53 -5.89
C HIS A 85 9.27 10.77 -4.59
N HIS A 86 8.31 10.74 -3.68
CA HIS A 86 8.47 10.05 -2.40
C HIS A 86 8.33 8.55 -2.59
N GLU A 87 9.47 7.88 -2.69
CA GLU A 87 9.53 6.46 -3.02
C GLU A 87 8.90 5.56 -1.95
N ASP A 88 9.06 5.93 -0.67
CA ASP A 88 8.45 5.19 0.43
C ASP A 88 6.93 5.15 0.34
N SER A 89 6.30 6.24 -0.13
CA SER A 89 4.85 6.26 -0.36
C SER A 89 4.44 5.27 -1.45
N LEU A 90 5.22 5.17 -2.52
CA LEU A 90 4.97 4.16 -3.57
C LEU A 90 5.10 2.75 -3.03
N LYS A 91 6.11 2.47 -2.23
CA LYS A 91 6.30 1.17 -1.58
C LYS A 91 5.10 0.83 -0.69
N ASP A 92 4.63 1.80 0.08
CA ASP A 92 3.50 1.60 1.00
C ASP A 92 2.20 1.35 0.23
N ILE A 93 1.98 2.00 -0.92
CA ILE A 93 0.83 1.73 -1.79
C ILE A 93 0.81 0.26 -2.20
N ILE A 94 1.94 -0.24 -2.67
CA ILE A 94 2.06 -1.66 -3.06
C ILE A 94 1.90 -2.55 -1.85
N GLY A 95 2.48 -2.18 -0.72
CA GLY A 95 2.35 -2.93 0.54
C GLY A 95 0.90 -3.08 0.97
N TYR A 96 0.12 -2.01 0.94
CA TYR A 96 -1.30 -2.07 1.30
C TYR A 96 -2.13 -2.84 0.28
N ALA A 97 -1.75 -2.82 -1.00
CA ALA A 97 -2.38 -3.69 -1.99
C ALA A 97 -2.15 -5.18 -1.68
N CYS A 98 -0.93 -5.53 -1.27
CA CYS A 98 -0.62 -6.88 -0.82
C CYS A 98 -1.41 -7.27 0.44
N VAL A 99 -1.55 -6.34 1.38
CA VAL A 99 -2.35 -6.54 2.60
C VAL A 99 -3.81 -6.78 2.24
N TYR A 100 -4.37 -5.97 1.34
CA TYR A 100 -5.74 -6.15 0.85
C TYR A 100 -5.95 -7.57 0.30
N ARG A 101 -5.02 -8.03 -0.52
CA ARG A 101 -5.06 -9.38 -1.10
C ARG A 101 -5.03 -10.46 -0.02
N LYS A 102 -4.18 -10.29 1.01
CA LYS A 102 -4.10 -11.22 2.14
C LYS A 102 -5.39 -11.25 2.94
N ILE A 103 -6.01 -10.09 3.17
CA ILE A 103 -7.29 -10.00 3.86
C ILE A 103 -8.36 -10.78 3.09
N MET A 104 -8.43 -10.61 1.79
CA MET A 104 -9.35 -11.35 0.94
C MET A 104 -9.16 -12.85 1.08
N ALA A 105 -7.91 -13.32 1.00
CA ALA A 105 -7.59 -14.74 1.10
C ALA A 105 -7.95 -15.30 2.49
N GLU A 106 -7.55 -14.62 3.56
CA GLU A 106 -7.77 -15.10 4.92
C GLU A 106 -9.24 -15.09 5.32
N LEU A 107 -10.02 -14.09 4.89
CA LEU A 107 -11.42 -13.99 5.25
C LEU A 107 -12.33 -14.85 4.39
N HIS A 108 -12.00 -15.04 3.12
CA HIS A 108 -12.84 -15.80 2.19
C HIS A 108 -12.53 -17.30 2.19
N ASP A 109 -11.28 -17.70 2.46
CA ASP A 109 -10.94 -19.11 2.60
C ASP A 109 -11.72 -19.79 3.71
N ASN A 110 -12.04 -19.06 4.79
CA ASN A 110 -12.84 -19.57 5.92
C ASN A 110 -14.31 -19.80 5.55
N THR A 111 -14.83 -19.12 4.53
CA THR A 111 -16.20 -19.28 4.07
C THR A 111 -16.35 -20.39 3.03
N GLU A 112 -15.29 -20.74 2.31
CA GLU A 112 -15.32 -21.80 1.31
C GLU A 112 -15.18 -23.20 1.92
N GLN A 113 -14.78 -23.30 3.19
CA GLN A 113 -14.61 -24.57 3.90
C GLN A 113 -15.89 -25.05 4.57
N ASP A 114 -16.90 -24.24 4.59
CA ASP A 114 -18.23 -24.60 5.08
C ASP A 114 -19.09 -25.13 3.94
#